data_b9386fb129d0c02a4ccc19e51fb05e93
#
_entry.id   b9386fb129d0c02a4ccc19e51fb05e93
#
_cell.length_a   1.000
_cell.length_b   1.000
_cell.length_c   1.000
_cell.angle_alpha   90.00
_cell.angle_beta   90.00
_cell.angle_gamma   90.00
#
_symmetry.space_group_name_H-M   'P 1'
#
loop_
_entity.id
_entity.type
_entity.pdbx_description
1 polymer ?
#
loop_
_entity_poly.entity_id
_entity_poly.type
_entity_poly.pdbx_seq_one_letter_code
_entity_poly.pdbx_strand_id
1 'polypeptide(L)'
;SVGIIGANGAGKSTLLLHMNGYLMPTSGTINIGDVYLTKKTQQAIRRKVGIVFQNPDDQLFMPTVYEDVAFGPLNLDLEDNVVQERVASALHAVNCYELRDKPPHYLSCGQKSSVAIAAVMAVGPDILAMDEPAANLDPRSRRSLINLLNTFEHSKIIASHDLDLIMDVCQRCI
;
A
#
# COMPACT_ATOMS: atom_id res chain seq x y z
N SER A 1 -12.57 -6.38 -3.44
CA SER A 1 -11.14 -6.68 -3.63
C SER A 1 -10.91 -7.53 -4.88
N VAL A 2 -9.78 -7.30 -5.58
CA VAL A 2 -9.42 -7.97 -6.82
C VAL A 2 -8.01 -8.51 -6.70
N GLY A 3 -7.82 -9.80 -7.02
CA GLY A 3 -6.52 -10.44 -7.15
C GLY A 3 -6.02 -10.41 -8.58
N ILE A 4 -4.76 -10.07 -8.78
CA ILE A 4 -4.06 -10.19 -10.07
C ILE A 4 -3.10 -11.38 -9.96
N ILE A 5 -3.36 -12.43 -10.74
CA ILE A 5 -2.59 -13.67 -10.70
C ILE A 5 -1.77 -13.81 -11.99
N GLY A 6 -0.57 -14.31 -11.86
CA GLY A 6 0.28 -14.58 -13.04
C GLY A 6 1.69 -14.97 -12.63
N ALA A 7 2.41 -15.57 -13.56
CA ALA A 7 3.81 -15.96 -13.38
C ALA A 7 4.70 -14.72 -13.09
N ASN A 8 5.89 -14.97 -12.55
CA ASN A 8 6.90 -13.92 -12.42
C ASN A 8 7.25 -13.39 -13.82
N GLY A 9 7.34 -12.07 -13.94
CA GLY A 9 7.56 -11.41 -15.23
C GLY A 9 6.29 -11.19 -16.10
N ALA A 10 5.10 -11.62 -15.66
CA ALA A 10 3.84 -11.41 -16.40
C ALA A 10 3.39 -9.93 -16.45
N GLY A 11 4.05 -9.03 -15.75
CA GLY A 11 3.74 -7.59 -15.75
C GLY A 11 2.83 -7.12 -14.63
N LYS A 12 2.56 -7.93 -13.60
CA LYS A 12 1.70 -7.57 -12.46
C LYS A 12 2.12 -6.25 -11.79
N SER A 13 3.38 -6.16 -11.35
CA SER A 13 3.96 -4.95 -10.74
C SER A 13 3.90 -3.75 -11.70
N THR A 14 4.22 -3.99 -12.97
CA THR A 14 4.15 -2.95 -14.00
C THR A 14 2.72 -2.40 -14.16
N LEU A 15 1.72 -3.26 -14.12
CA LEU A 15 0.31 -2.86 -14.16
C LEU A 15 -0.06 -1.99 -12.96
N LEU A 16 0.32 -2.40 -11.73
CA LEU A 16 0.08 -1.59 -10.52
C LEU A 16 0.74 -0.21 -10.61
N LEU A 17 1.98 -0.14 -11.10
CA LEU A 17 2.71 1.13 -11.29
C LEU A 17 2.06 2.04 -12.33
N HIS A 18 1.44 1.47 -13.36
CA HIS A 18 0.62 2.23 -14.31
C HIS A 18 -0.67 2.76 -13.66
N MET A 19 -1.34 1.95 -12.83
CA MET A 19 -2.58 2.35 -12.16
C MET A 19 -2.38 3.54 -11.20
N ASN A 20 -1.23 3.61 -10.53
CA ASN A 20 -0.86 4.72 -9.64
C ASN A 20 -0.29 5.93 -10.43
N GLY A 21 -0.01 5.76 -11.73
CA GLY A 21 0.62 6.79 -12.56
C GLY A 21 2.11 6.98 -12.27
N TYR A 22 2.79 6.03 -11.63
CA TYR A 22 4.25 6.01 -11.55
C TYR A 22 4.86 5.80 -12.94
N LEU A 23 4.29 4.89 -13.71
CA LEU A 23 4.60 4.68 -15.12
C LEU A 23 3.50 5.27 -15.99
N MET A 24 3.91 5.88 -17.11
CA MET A 24 2.98 6.37 -18.14
C MET A 24 2.86 5.34 -19.27
N PRO A 25 1.65 5.05 -19.76
CA PRO A 25 1.47 4.11 -20.87
C PRO A 25 2.05 4.69 -22.17
N THR A 26 2.67 3.86 -22.98
CA THR A 26 3.16 4.22 -24.31
C THR A 26 2.01 4.36 -25.32
N SER A 27 0.91 3.64 -25.10
CA SER A 27 -0.31 3.68 -25.90
C SER A 27 -1.51 3.32 -25.04
N GLY A 28 -2.71 3.65 -25.47
CA GLY A 28 -3.94 3.43 -24.72
C GLY A 28 -4.18 4.47 -23.63
N THR A 29 -5.19 4.23 -22.80
CA THR A 29 -5.61 5.15 -21.73
C THR A 29 -5.82 4.39 -20.42
N ILE A 30 -5.51 5.05 -19.31
CA ILE A 30 -5.80 4.57 -17.96
C ILE A 30 -6.77 5.55 -17.31
N ASN A 31 -7.80 5.00 -16.69
CA ASN A 31 -8.84 5.76 -16.03
C ASN A 31 -9.07 5.24 -14.61
N ILE A 32 -9.04 6.12 -13.62
CA ILE A 32 -9.31 5.81 -12.22
C ILE A 32 -10.54 6.62 -11.79
N GLY A 33 -11.68 5.94 -11.71
CA GLY A 33 -12.96 6.63 -11.59
C GLY A 33 -13.16 7.57 -12.79
N ASP A 34 -13.39 8.85 -12.55
CA ASP A 34 -13.62 9.86 -13.58
C ASP A 34 -12.33 10.57 -14.03
N VAL A 35 -11.15 10.14 -13.55
CA VAL A 35 -9.88 10.81 -13.82
C VAL A 35 -9.03 10.00 -14.79
N TYR A 36 -8.78 10.58 -15.98
CA TYR A 36 -7.84 10.02 -16.95
C TYR A 36 -6.39 10.32 -16.55
N LEU A 37 -5.52 9.30 -16.62
CA LEU A 37 -4.10 9.46 -16.37
C LEU A 37 -3.42 10.26 -17.48
N THR A 38 -2.90 11.41 -17.10
CA THR A 38 -2.08 12.30 -17.92
C THR A 38 -0.97 12.88 -17.05
N LYS A 39 0.03 13.53 -17.65
CA LYS A 39 1.08 14.22 -16.86
C LYS A 39 0.50 15.27 -15.90
N LYS A 40 -0.65 15.90 -16.25
CA LYS A 40 -1.30 16.92 -15.40
C LYS A 40 -2.13 16.32 -14.27
N THR A 41 -2.69 15.12 -14.45
CA THR A 41 -3.56 14.47 -13.48
C THR A 41 -2.84 13.40 -12.64
N GLN A 42 -1.56 13.16 -12.90
CA GLN A 42 -0.75 12.15 -12.24
C GLN A 42 -0.77 12.28 -10.70
N GLN A 43 -0.68 13.51 -10.18
CA GLN A 43 -0.73 13.75 -8.74
C GLN A 43 -2.11 13.40 -8.15
N ALA A 44 -3.19 13.74 -8.85
CA ALA A 44 -4.56 13.39 -8.45
C ALA A 44 -4.76 11.87 -8.43
N ILE A 45 -4.22 11.15 -9.43
CA ILE A 45 -4.26 9.68 -9.47
C ILE A 45 -3.48 9.09 -8.29
N ARG A 46 -2.29 9.60 -7.96
CA ARG A 46 -1.49 9.12 -6.81
C ARG A 46 -2.17 9.30 -5.47
N ARG A 47 -3.02 10.31 -5.32
CA ARG A 47 -3.86 10.48 -4.12
C ARG A 47 -4.98 9.44 -4.03
N LYS A 48 -5.49 8.99 -5.19
CA LYS A 48 -6.57 7.98 -5.25
C LYS A 48 -6.09 6.55 -5.14
N VAL A 49 -4.91 6.25 -5.69
CA VAL A 49 -4.33 4.89 -5.71
C VAL A 49 -3.04 4.89 -4.94
N GLY A 50 -3.08 4.35 -3.72
CA GLY A 50 -1.90 4.10 -2.91
C GLY A 50 -1.23 2.79 -3.32
N ILE A 51 0.09 2.77 -3.40
CA ILE A 51 0.88 1.55 -3.69
C ILE A 51 1.65 1.12 -2.47
N VAL A 52 1.58 -0.17 -2.15
CA VAL A 52 2.48 -0.87 -1.23
C VAL A 52 3.42 -1.73 -2.07
N PHE A 53 4.72 -1.46 -1.96
CA PHE A 53 5.76 -2.20 -2.69
C PHE A 53 6.01 -3.59 -2.09
N GLN A 54 6.50 -4.51 -2.91
CA GLN A 54 6.86 -5.86 -2.52
C GLN A 54 7.90 -5.88 -1.39
N ASN A 55 8.91 -5.03 -1.48
CA ASN A 55 9.93 -4.89 -0.44
C ASN A 55 9.64 -3.62 0.37
N PRO A 56 9.28 -3.73 1.66
CA PRO A 56 9.01 -2.56 2.49
C PRO A 56 10.24 -1.66 2.71
N ASP A 57 11.46 -2.16 2.56
CA ASP A 57 12.67 -1.34 2.65
C ASP A 57 12.81 -0.33 1.50
N ASP A 58 12.12 -0.55 0.37
CA ASP A 58 12.06 0.41 -0.74
C ASP A 58 11.06 1.55 -0.47
N GLN A 59 10.27 1.43 0.61
CA GLN A 59 9.22 2.37 0.97
C GLN A 59 9.49 3.09 2.29
N LEU A 60 10.16 2.44 3.24
CA LEU A 60 10.47 2.98 4.58
C LEU A 60 11.89 3.53 4.59
N PHE A 61 12.04 4.85 4.67
CA PHE A 61 13.33 5.53 4.51
C PHE A 61 13.55 6.65 5.54
N MET A 62 12.56 6.95 6.38
CA MET A 62 12.65 8.00 7.40
C MET A 62 13.33 7.48 8.67
N PRO A 63 13.83 8.37 9.54
CA PRO A 63 14.48 7.99 10.80
C PRO A 63 13.58 7.20 11.75
N THR A 64 12.26 7.47 11.76
CA THR A 64 11.29 6.80 12.63
C THR A 64 10.08 6.31 11.85
N VAL A 65 9.39 5.31 12.40
CA VAL A 65 8.10 4.82 11.88
C VAL A 65 7.07 5.95 11.79
N TYR A 66 7.01 6.83 12.79
CA TYR A 66 6.11 7.98 12.78
C TYR A 66 6.35 8.85 11.55
N GLU A 67 7.60 9.21 11.29
CA GLU A 67 7.98 10.07 10.15
C GLU A 67 7.70 9.43 8.81
N ASP A 68 7.92 8.10 8.65
CA ASP A 68 7.54 7.38 7.44
C ASP A 68 6.03 7.44 7.17
N VAL A 69 5.21 7.22 8.22
CA VAL A 69 3.75 7.25 8.07
C VAL A 69 3.23 8.69 7.88
N ALA A 70 3.89 9.68 8.50
CA ALA A 70 3.54 11.10 8.36
C ALA A 70 3.95 11.69 7.00
N PHE A 71 4.92 11.10 6.31
CA PHE A 71 5.48 11.63 5.07
C PHE A 71 4.40 11.91 4.00
N GLY A 72 3.48 10.96 3.79
CA GLY A 72 2.38 11.13 2.84
C GLY A 72 1.42 12.26 3.22
N PRO A 73 0.82 12.25 4.42
CA PRO A 73 -0.04 13.32 4.92
C PRO A 73 0.58 14.72 4.90
N LEU A 74 1.86 14.84 5.27
CA LEU A 74 2.60 16.12 5.20
C LEU A 74 2.69 16.66 3.77
N ASN A 75 2.90 15.79 2.77
CA ASN A 75 2.92 16.18 1.36
C ASN A 75 1.52 16.51 0.77
N LEU A 76 0.47 16.36 1.56
CA LEU A 76 -0.88 16.82 1.20
C LEU A 76 -1.21 18.21 1.76
N ASP A 77 -0.22 18.91 2.36
CA ASP A 77 -0.38 20.21 3.01
C ASP A 77 -1.49 20.23 4.08
N LEU A 78 -1.63 19.11 4.83
CA LEU A 78 -2.59 19.00 5.92
C LEU A 78 -2.08 19.70 7.19
N GLU A 79 -3.00 20.17 8.02
CA GLU A 79 -2.66 20.72 9.35
C GLU A 79 -2.04 19.66 10.26
N ASP A 80 -1.12 20.06 11.13
CA ASP A 80 -0.35 19.15 11.99
C ASP A 80 -1.22 18.24 12.87
N ASN A 81 -2.34 18.74 13.38
CA ASN A 81 -3.31 17.96 14.16
C ASN A 81 -3.94 16.85 13.31
N VAL A 82 -4.28 17.13 12.04
CA VAL A 82 -4.83 16.14 11.10
C VAL A 82 -3.79 15.10 10.73
N VAL A 83 -2.53 15.52 10.53
CA VAL A 83 -1.41 14.59 10.29
C VAL A 83 -1.26 13.64 11.46
N GLN A 84 -1.20 14.16 12.69
CA GLN A 84 -1.07 13.34 13.91
C GLN A 84 -2.21 12.33 14.05
N GLU A 85 -3.45 12.75 13.83
CA GLU A 85 -4.63 11.89 13.89
C GLU A 85 -4.57 10.76 12.84
N ARG A 86 -4.22 11.09 11.59
CA ARG A 86 -4.10 10.11 10.50
C ARG A 86 -2.99 9.08 10.77
N VAL A 87 -1.83 9.54 11.24
CA VAL A 87 -0.71 8.67 11.60
C VAL A 87 -1.09 7.74 12.74
N ALA A 88 -1.69 8.26 13.81
CA ALA A 88 -2.12 7.46 14.94
C ALA A 88 -3.16 6.41 14.51
N SER A 89 -4.19 6.82 13.76
CA SER A 89 -5.23 5.93 13.24
C SER A 89 -4.64 4.81 12.37
N ALA A 90 -3.77 5.15 11.41
CA ALA A 90 -3.14 4.19 10.53
C ALA A 90 -2.26 3.18 11.29
N LEU A 91 -1.44 3.65 12.24
CA LEU A 91 -0.60 2.78 13.06
C LEU A 91 -1.40 1.88 14.01
N HIS A 92 -2.51 2.38 14.58
CA HIS A 92 -3.42 1.56 15.37
C HIS A 92 -4.09 0.48 14.52
N ALA A 93 -4.54 0.80 13.31
CA ALA A 93 -5.17 -0.15 12.39
C ALA A 93 -4.27 -1.34 12.07
N VAL A 94 -2.96 -1.14 12.00
CA VAL A 94 -1.97 -2.21 11.74
C VAL A 94 -1.31 -2.78 13.01
N ASN A 95 -1.76 -2.40 14.21
CA ASN A 95 -1.20 -2.79 15.50
C ASN A 95 0.30 -2.45 15.67
N CYS A 96 0.74 -1.32 15.13
CA CYS A 96 2.14 -0.87 15.17
C CYS A 96 2.34 0.47 15.90
N TYR A 97 1.33 1.01 16.57
CA TYR A 97 1.42 2.31 17.24
C TYR A 97 2.55 2.41 18.27
N GLU A 98 2.80 1.34 19.03
CA GLU A 98 3.89 1.28 20.01
C GLU A 98 5.29 1.26 19.40
N LEU A 99 5.36 1.14 18.08
CA LEU A 99 6.63 1.13 17.32
C LEU A 99 6.94 2.50 16.71
N ARG A 100 6.07 3.50 16.87
CA ARG A 100 6.14 4.80 16.17
C ARG A 100 7.46 5.54 16.31
N ASP A 101 8.12 5.42 17.47
CA ASP A 101 9.37 6.11 17.76
C ASP A 101 10.62 5.29 17.39
N LYS A 102 10.42 4.06 16.88
CA LYS A 102 11.52 3.17 16.49
C LYS A 102 11.96 3.44 15.05
N PRO A 103 13.27 3.32 14.78
CA PRO A 103 13.76 3.28 13.40
C PRO A 103 13.25 2.04 12.66
N PRO A 104 12.84 2.15 11.39
CA PRO A 104 12.30 1.03 10.60
C PRO A 104 13.24 -0.18 10.48
N HIS A 105 14.55 0.04 10.48
CA HIS A 105 15.52 -1.05 10.36
C HIS A 105 15.59 -1.98 11.59
N TYR A 106 15.00 -1.59 12.73
CA TYR A 106 14.86 -2.47 13.91
C TYR A 106 13.58 -3.33 13.88
N LEU A 107 12.73 -3.16 12.89
CA LEU A 107 11.48 -3.89 12.77
C LEU A 107 11.68 -5.26 12.12
N SER A 108 10.87 -6.25 12.51
CA SER A 108 10.76 -7.51 11.77
C SER A 108 10.16 -7.27 10.38
N CYS A 109 10.37 -8.21 9.43
CA CYS A 109 9.78 -8.11 8.08
C CYS A 109 8.26 -7.90 8.14
N GLY A 110 7.53 -8.65 8.99
CA GLY A 110 6.08 -8.47 9.14
C GLY A 110 5.70 -7.10 9.69
N GLN A 111 6.45 -6.56 10.66
CA GLN A 111 6.23 -5.21 11.18
C GLN A 111 6.51 -4.14 10.10
N LYS A 112 7.59 -4.29 9.32
CA LYS A 112 7.88 -3.40 8.19
C LYS A 112 6.75 -3.40 7.16
N SER A 113 6.24 -4.57 6.77
CA SER A 113 5.10 -4.69 5.85
C SER A 113 3.85 -4.00 6.41
N SER A 114 3.55 -4.18 7.69
CA SER A 114 2.42 -3.50 8.34
C SER A 114 2.59 -1.97 8.36
N VAL A 115 3.79 -1.48 8.68
CA VAL A 115 4.09 -0.04 8.68
C VAL A 115 4.04 0.54 7.26
N ALA A 116 4.53 -0.17 6.25
CA ALA A 116 4.43 0.25 4.85
C ALA A 116 2.96 0.40 4.39
N ILE A 117 2.09 -0.51 4.83
CA ILE A 117 0.64 -0.40 4.60
C ILE A 117 0.08 0.82 5.34
N ALA A 118 0.45 1.04 6.61
CA ALA A 118 0.00 2.20 7.39
C ALA A 118 0.41 3.53 6.73
N ALA A 119 1.63 3.62 6.19
CA ALA A 119 2.13 4.80 5.49
C ALA A 119 1.27 5.15 4.27
N VAL A 120 0.82 4.15 3.53
CA VAL A 120 -0.11 4.36 2.40
C VAL A 120 -1.51 4.72 2.90
N MET A 121 -2.02 4.04 3.93
CA MET A 121 -3.35 4.28 4.49
C MET A 121 -3.50 5.70 5.07
N ALA A 122 -2.45 6.24 5.68
CA ALA A 122 -2.46 7.60 6.25
C ALA A 122 -2.73 8.69 5.22
N VAL A 123 -2.41 8.45 3.95
CA VAL A 123 -2.76 9.32 2.82
C VAL A 123 -4.28 9.34 2.58
N GLY A 124 -4.98 8.22 2.84
CA GLY A 124 -6.42 8.05 2.62
C GLY A 124 -6.77 7.79 1.15
N PRO A 125 -6.13 6.81 0.47
CA PRO A 125 -6.45 6.51 -0.92
C PRO A 125 -7.80 5.80 -1.07
N ASP A 126 -8.46 5.96 -2.23
CA ASP A 126 -9.69 5.23 -2.58
C ASP A 126 -9.39 3.75 -2.86
N ILE A 127 -8.20 3.46 -3.38
CA ILE A 127 -7.74 2.13 -3.79
C ILE A 127 -6.37 1.85 -3.20
N LEU A 128 -6.24 0.70 -2.53
CA LEU A 128 -4.97 0.18 -2.04
C LEU A 128 -4.46 -0.90 -3.00
N ALA A 129 -3.41 -0.59 -3.75
CA ALA A 129 -2.73 -1.50 -4.65
C ALA A 129 -1.51 -2.10 -3.95
N MET A 130 -1.40 -3.42 -3.89
CA MET A 130 -0.33 -4.12 -3.18
C MET A 130 0.37 -5.10 -4.09
N ASP A 131 1.69 -5.01 -4.14
CA ASP A 131 2.52 -5.92 -4.92
C ASP A 131 3.18 -6.94 -4.01
N GLU A 132 2.77 -8.21 -4.15
CA GLU A 132 3.26 -9.36 -3.37
C GLU A 132 3.36 -9.07 -1.85
N PRO A 133 2.29 -8.59 -1.18
CA PRO A 133 2.38 -8.05 0.18
C PRO A 133 2.73 -9.11 1.25
N ALA A 134 2.60 -10.39 0.94
CA ALA A 134 2.96 -11.49 1.82
C ALA A 134 4.31 -12.14 1.49
N ALA A 135 5.03 -11.62 0.48
CA ALA A 135 6.34 -12.14 0.13
C ALA A 135 7.31 -12.02 1.32
N ASN A 136 8.06 -13.09 1.56
CA ASN A 136 9.06 -13.16 2.64
C ASN A 136 8.49 -13.06 4.07
N LEU A 137 7.18 -13.21 4.28
CA LEU A 137 6.60 -13.28 5.61
C LEU A 137 6.60 -14.73 6.13
N ASP A 138 6.92 -14.88 7.42
CA ASP A 138 6.68 -16.13 8.13
C ASP A 138 5.17 -16.44 8.23
N PRO A 139 4.77 -17.70 8.47
CA PRO A 139 3.35 -18.08 8.48
C PRO A 139 2.48 -17.30 9.47
N ARG A 140 3.04 -16.87 10.61
CA ARG A 140 2.31 -16.08 11.61
C ARG A 140 2.08 -14.64 11.12
N SER A 141 3.14 -14.01 10.61
CA SER A 141 3.06 -12.66 10.04
C SER A 141 2.14 -12.62 8.82
N ARG A 142 2.20 -13.66 7.96
CA ARG A 142 1.28 -13.81 6.82
C ARG A 142 -0.19 -13.89 7.27
N ARG A 143 -0.51 -14.70 8.29
CA ARG A 143 -1.86 -14.81 8.84
C ARG A 143 -2.34 -13.47 9.42
N SER A 144 -1.45 -12.76 10.12
CA SER A 144 -1.75 -11.43 10.67
C SER A 144 -2.05 -10.42 9.55
N LEU A 145 -1.30 -10.45 8.45
CA LEU A 145 -1.55 -9.62 7.28
C LEU A 145 -2.90 -9.92 6.63
N ILE A 146 -3.25 -11.20 6.43
CA ILE A 146 -4.56 -11.60 5.88
C ILE A 146 -5.70 -11.07 6.75
N ASN A 147 -5.62 -11.27 8.07
CA ASN A 147 -6.62 -10.77 9.00
C ASN A 147 -6.73 -9.24 8.90
N LEU A 148 -5.61 -8.53 8.86
CA LEU A 148 -5.56 -7.08 8.70
C LEU A 148 -6.24 -6.64 7.39
N LEU A 149 -5.89 -7.25 6.26
CA LEU A 149 -6.47 -6.90 4.96
C LEU A 149 -7.99 -7.14 4.91
N ASN A 150 -8.49 -8.13 5.64
CA ASN A 150 -9.93 -8.42 5.73
C ASN A 150 -10.70 -7.41 6.57
N THR A 151 -10.04 -6.67 7.47
CA THR A 151 -10.69 -5.59 8.24
C THR A 151 -10.82 -4.29 7.47
N PHE A 152 -10.10 -4.12 6.34
CA PHE A 152 -10.13 -2.87 5.58
C PHE A 152 -11.33 -2.80 4.64
N GLU A 153 -12.08 -1.70 4.72
CA GLU A 153 -13.22 -1.42 3.84
C GLU A 153 -12.80 -0.85 2.47
N HIS A 154 -11.55 -0.41 2.32
CA HIS A 154 -11.05 0.17 1.07
C HIS A 154 -11.06 -0.83 -0.08
N SER A 155 -11.20 -0.32 -1.30
CA SER A 155 -10.98 -1.11 -2.51
C SER A 155 -9.53 -1.59 -2.54
N LYS A 156 -9.34 -2.92 -2.72
CA LYS A 156 -8.01 -3.55 -2.73
C LYS A 156 -7.72 -4.21 -4.06
N ILE A 157 -6.51 -4.00 -4.56
CA ILE A 157 -5.97 -4.72 -5.72
C ILE A 157 -4.67 -5.37 -5.26
N ILE A 158 -4.61 -6.69 -5.30
CA ILE A 158 -3.47 -7.46 -4.80
C ILE A 158 -2.87 -8.25 -5.96
N ALA A 159 -1.66 -7.91 -6.35
CA ALA A 159 -0.87 -8.72 -7.26
C ALA A 159 -0.09 -9.76 -6.45
N SER A 160 -0.33 -11.04 -6.71
CA SER A 160 0.40 -12.11 -6.03
C SER A 160 0.41 -13.41 -6.83
N HIS A 161 1.43 -14.22 -6.59
CA HIS A 161 1.49 -15.62 -6.99
C HIS A 161 1.02 -16.57 -5.87
N ASP A 162 0.78 -16.04 -4.65
CA ASP A 162 0.24 -16.77 -3.50
C ASP A 162 -1.28 -16.90 -3.65
N LEU A 163 -1.72 -18.05 -4.16
CA LEU A 163 -3.14 -18.32 -4.41
C LEU A 163 -3.96 -18.37 -3.11
N ASP A 164 -3.38 -18.85 -2.02
CA ASP A 164 -4.09 -18.90 -0.74
C ASP A 164 -4.36 -17.49 -0.20
N LEU A 165 -3.39 -16.57 -0.32
CA LEU A 165 -3.60 -15.16 0.01
C LEU A 165 -4.75 -14.57 -0.82
N ILE A 166 -4.73 -14.81 -2.13
CA ILE A 166 -5.76 -14.28 -3.03
C ILE A 166 -7.14 -14.85 -2.68
N MET A 167 -7.23 -16.14 -2.40
CA MET A 167 -8.51 -16.79 -2.01
C MET A 167 -9.03 -16.28 -0.66
N ASP A 168 -8.14 -16.01 0.29
CA ASP A 168 -8.50 -15.53 1.63
C ASP A 168 -8.95 -14.06 1.66
N VAL A 169 -8.50 -13.22 0.70
CA VAL A 169 -8.70 -11.75 0.73
C VAL A 169 -9.52 -11.22 -0.44
N CYS A 170 -9.43 -11.84 -1.63
CA CYS A 170 -10.02 -11.29 -2.84
C CYS A 170 -11.36 -11.93 -3.18
N GLN A 171 -12.30 -11.11 -3.66
CA GLN A 171 -13.63 -11.54 -4.10
C GLN A 171 -13.63 -12.04 -5.55
N ARG A 172 -12.66 -11.64 -6.35
CA ARG A 172 -12.46 -12.06 -7.73
C ARG A 172 -11.00 -11.99 -8.15
N CYS A 173 -10.65 -12.69 -9.21
CA CYS A 173 -9.28 -12.73 -9.78
C CYS A 173 -9.29 -12.41 -11.25
N ILE A 174 -8.19 -11.92 -11.76
CA ILE A 174 -7.87 -11.69 -13.16
C ILE A 174 -6.47 -12.18 -13.47
#